data_031cba80c57af1600c8cff3a493e62ed
#
_entry.id   031cba80c57af1600c8cff3a493e62ed
#
_cell.length_a   1.000
_cell.length_b   1.000
_cell.length_c   1.000
_cell.angle_alpha   90.00
_cell.angle_beta   90.00
_cell.angle_gamma   90.00
#
_symmetry.space_group_name_H-M   'P 1'
#
loop_
_entity.id
_entity.type
_entity.pdbx_description
1 polymer ?
#
loop_
_entity_poly.entity_id
_entity_poly.type
_entity_poly.pdbx_seq_one_letter_code
_entity_poly.pdbx_strand_id
1 'polypeptide(L)'
;MNIQSIKAFNDNYIWLINTNEGNLVIDPGESQPVMDYMQQHQLRLTDILITHHHYDHVGGIVDLRKNIDGKVFGPNNPQIEGLDAQVTEGMTVQACGLEFQVLEIPGHTLDHIAYFLADGSQPRLFCGDTLFSVGCGRVFEGTPQQMFAALEKLNALPANTLVYCAHEYTLANLKFAQAVEPNNSYIPEHIEVCQRQRDADLPTLPSTMELERKINPFLRCSEIGLRQSLESKIQDAKTVSDVEIFKYLRAWKDSF
;
A
#
# COMPACT_ATOMS: atom_id res chain seq x y z
N MET A 1 -20.43 3.37 3.51
CA MET A 1 -19.27 3.04 2.68
C MET A 1 -18.88 1.59 2.90
N ASN A 2 -18.64 0.84 1.82
CA ASN A 2 -18.16 -0.54 1.83
C ASN A 2 -16.91 -0.62 0.95
N ILE A 3 -15.86 -1.33 1.42
CA ILE A 3 -14.60 -1.50 0.68
C ILE A 3 -14.39 -2.99 0.44
N GLN A 4 -14.08 -3.33 -0.80
CA GLN A 4 -13.85 -4.71 -1.23
C GLN A 4 -12.60 -4.83 -2.09
N SER A 5 -11.93 -5.97 -2.01
CA SER A 5 -10.83 -6.32 -2.89
C SER A 5 -11.36 -7.04 -4.13
N ILE A 6 -10.99 -6.58 -5.30
CA ILE A 6 -11.12 -7.31 -6.56
C ILE A 6 -9.74 -7.87 -6.87
N LYS A 7 -9.64 -9.21 -6.99
CA LYS A 7 -8.39 -9.89 -7.33
C LYS A 7 -8.02 -9.60 -8.79
N ALA A 8 -6.77 -9.27 -9.05
CA ALA A 8 -6.21 -9.07 -10.37
C ALA A 8 -4.81 -9.71 -10.44
N PHE A 9 -4.36 -10.08 -11.62
CA PHE A 9 -3.10 -10.79 -11.83
C PHE A 9 -2.92 -11.98 -10.88
N ASN A 10 -1.75 -12.13 -10.26
CA ASN A 10 -1.46 -13.22 -9.35
C ASN A 10 -1.71 -12.87 -7.88
N ASP A 11 -1.46 -11.61 -7.50
CA ASP A 11 -1.45 -11.16 -6.10
C ASP A 11 -1.92 -9.70 -5.91
N ASN A 12 -2.34 -9.01 -6.98
CA ASN A 12 -2.84 -7.64 -6.90
C ASN A 12 -4.26 -7.58 -6.33
N TYR A 13 -4.52 -6.52 -5.58
CA TYR A 13 -5.87 -6.10 -5.18
C TYR A 13 -6.20 -4.74 -5.79
N ILE A 14 -7.26 -4.71 -6.58
CA ILE A 14 -7.93 -3.48 -6.97
C ILE A 14 -8.94 -3.17 -5.86
N TRP A 15 -8.80 -2.02 -5.20
CA TRP A 15 -9.70 -1.66 -4.11
C TRP A 15 -10.96 -0.96 -4.65
N LEU A 16 -12.11 -1.60 -4.49
CA LEU A 16 -13.40 -1.02 -4.81
C LEU A 16 -14.00 -0.37 -3.57
N ILE A 17 -14.38 0.89 -3.67
CA ILE A 17 -15.12 1.62 -2.64
C ILE A 17 -16.53 1.92 -3.17
N ASN A 18 -17.54 1.38 -2.49
CA ASN A 18 -18.94 1.61 -2.78
C ASN A 18 -19.52 2.61 -1.77
N THR A 19 -20.15 3.67 -2.25
CA THR A 19 -20.81 4.71 -1.47
C THR A 19 -22.23 4.93 -1.98
N ASN A 20 -23.00 5.80 -1.32
CA ASN A 20 -24.32 6.22 -1.80
C ASN A 20 -24.25 7.17 -3.01
N GLU A 21 -23.04 7.73 -3.30
CA GLU A 21 -22.84 8.70 -4.39
C GLU A 21 -22.11 8.11 -5.59
N GLY A 22 -21.71 6.83 -5.52
CA GLY A 22 -21.06 6.14 -6.63
C GLY A 22 -20.09 5.06 -6.18
N ASN A 23 -19.37 4.53 -7.16
CA ASN A 23 -18.36 3.49 -6.97
C ASN A 23 -17.03 3.97 -7.54
N LEU A 24 -15.97 3.86 -6.77
CA LEU A 24 -14.62 4.15 -7.27
C LEU A 24 -13.73 2.93 -7.09
N VAL A 25 -12.74 2.81 -7.98
CA VAL A 25 -11.66 1.81 -7.83
C VAL A 25 -10.32 2.51 -7.72
N ILE A 26 -9.40 1.84 -7.02
CA ILE A 26 -8.03 2.30 -6.86
C ILE A 26 -7.11 1.27 -7.49
N ASP A 27 -6.18 1.75 -8.34
CA ASP A 27 -5.16 0.97 -9.06
C ASP A 27 -5.73 -0.19 -9.90
N PRO A 28 -6.63 0.06 -10.85
CA PRO A 28 -7.16 -0.98 -11.70
C PRO A 28 -6.17 -1.40 -12.79
N GLY A 29 -5.20 -2.26 -12.44
CA GLY A 29 -4.21 -2.80 -13.39
C GLY A 29 -4.82 -3.67 -14.49
N GLU A 30 -5.97 -4.30 -14.21
CA GLU A 30 -6.76 -5.03 -15.19
C GLU A 30 -8.20 -4.51 -15.22
N SER A 31 -8.74 -4.29 -16.42
CA SER A 31 -10.12 -3.81 -16.61
C SER A 31 -11.16 -4.92 -16.42
N GLN A 32 -10.87 -6.13 -16.90
CA GLN A 32 -11.85 -7.22 -16.96
C GLN A 32 -12.39 -7.62 -15.58
N PRO A 33 -11.56 -7.85 -14.53
CA PRO A 33 -12.07 -8.17 -13.19
C PRO A 33 -13.00 -7.09 -12.62
N VAL A 34 -12.71 -5.81 -12.90
CA VAL A 34 -13.57 -4.70 -12.48
C VAL A 34 -14.90 -4.73 -13.23
N MET A 35 -14.87 -4.89 -14.56
CA MET A 35 -16.08 -4.95 -15.38
C MET A 35 -16.98 -6.11 -14.97
N ASP A 36 -16.40 -7.30 -14.76
CA ASP A 36 -17.15 -8.48 -14.33
C ASP A 36 -17.81 -8.26 -12.96
N TYR A 37 -17.07 -7.68 -12.02
CA TYR A 37 -17.61 -7.36 -10.69
C TYR A 37 -18.77 -6.36 -10.79
N MET A 38 -18.58 -5.26 -11.55
CA MET A 38 -19.63 -4.24 -11.75
C MET A 38 -20.89 -4.85 -12.40
N GLN A 39 -20.72 -5.69 -13.40
CA GLN A 39 -21.84 -6.37 -14.06
C GLN A 39 -22.56 -7.32 -13.11
N GLN A 40 -21.83 -8.18 -12.39
CA GLN A 40 -22.38 -9.15 -11.45
C GLN A 40 -23.22 -8.50 -10.35
N HIS A 41 -22.77 -7.35 -9.85
CA HIS A 41 -23.42 -6.62 -8.75
C HIS A 41 -24.34 -5.50 -9.21
N GLN A 42 -24.54 -5.33 -10.53
CA GLN A 42 -25.36 -4.28 -11.14
C GLN A 42 -24.92 -2.87 -10.69
N LEU A 43 -23.62 -2.68 -10.54
CA LEU A 43 -23.00 -1.41 -10.15
C LEU A 43 -22.48 -0.67 -11.41
N ARG A 44 -22.33 0.66 -11.28
CA ARG A 44 -21.65 1.50 -12.30
C ARG A 44 -20.39 2.09 -11.66
N LEU A 45 -19.29 2.00 -12.36
CA LEU A 45 -18.06 2.66 -11.97
C LEU A 45 -18.20 4.17 -12.21
N THR A 46 -17.78 4.96 -11.22
CA THR A 46 -17.84 6.43 -11.29
C THR A 46 -16.43 7.01 -11.43
N ASP A 47 -15.55 6.78 -10.46
CA ASP A 47 -14.22 7.38 -10.41
C ASP A 47 -13.11 6.33 -10.35
N ILE A 48 -11.90 6.72 -10.75
CA ILE A 48 -10.68 5.91 -10.65
C ILE A 48 -9.60 6.74 -9.98
N LEU A 49 -8.91 6.15 -8.98
CA LEU A 49 -7.74 6.73 -8.34
C LEU A 49 -6.50 5.89 -8.66
N ILE A 50 -5.40 6.54 -9.00
CA ILE A 50 -4.14 5.89 -9.35
C ILE A 50 -3.04 6.35 -8.41
N THR A 51 -2.28 5.39 -7.85
CA THR A 51 -1.18 5.69 -6.93
C THR A 51 0.14 5.95 -7.65
N HIS A 52 0.46 5.20 -8.70
CA HIS A 52 1.69 5.34 -9.47
C HIS A 52 1.57 4.68 -10.86
N HIS A 53 2.60 4.82 -11.70
CA HIS A 53 2.51 4.52 -13.14
C HIS A 53 2.79 3.07 -13.54
N HIS A 54 3.13 2.16 -12.65
CA HIS A 54 3.38 0.77 -13.04
C HIS A 54 2.17 0.13 -13.70
N TYR A 55 2.44 -0.73 -14.68
CA TYR A 55 1.40 -1.32 -15.55
C TYR A 55 0.30 -2.04 -14.78
N ASP A 56 0.66 -2.76 -13.73
CA ASP A 56 -0.26 -3.51 -12.88
C ASP A 56 -1.13 -2.64 -11.96
N HIS A 57 -1.00 -1.30 -12.06
CA HIS A 57 -1.87 -0.31 -11.42
C HIS A 57 -2.65 0.52 -12.44
N VAL A 58 -2.14 0.66 -13.67
CA VAL A 58 -2.74 1.55 -14.68
C VAL A 58 -3.30 0.84 -15.90
N GLY A 59 -2.98 -0.44 -16.12
CA GLY A 59 -3.29 -1.15 -17.36
C GLY A 59 -4.77 -1.23 -17.73
N GLY A 60 -5.67 -1.14 -16.75
CA GLY A 60 -7.12 -1.15 -16.95
C GLY A 60 -7.75 0.21 -17.28
N ILE A 61 -7.02 1.33 -17.09
CA ILE A 61 -7.60 2.68 -17.19
C ILE A 61 -8.29 2.92 -18.52
N VAL A 62 -7.59 2.66 -19.63
CA VAL A 62 -8.07 3.00 -20.98
C VAL A 62 -9.40 2.33 -21.33
N ASP A 63 -9.59 1.10 -20.87
CA ASP A 63 -10.84 0.37 -21.12
C ASP A 63 -11.95 0.79 -20.14
N LEU A 64 -11.64 0.93 -18.84
CA LEU A 64 -12.61 1.33 -17.84
C LEU A 64 -13.14 2.74 -18.08
N ARG A 65 -12.28 3.67 -18.51
CA ARG A 65 -12.63 5.06 -18.79
C ARG A 65 -13.76 5.22 -19.81
N LYS A 66 -13.93 4.27 -20.71
CA LYS A 66 -14.99 4.31 -21.74
C LYS A 66 -16.40 4.27 -21.13
N ASN A 67 -16.52 3.80 -19.87
CA ASN A 67 -17.79 3.50 -19.23
C ASN A 67 -17.96 4.17 -17.85
N ILE A 68 -17.11 5.16 -17.51
CA ILE A 68 -17.24 5.93 -16.25
C ILE A 68 -17.92 7.26 -16.51
N ASP A 69 -18.68 7.74 -15.53
CA ASP A 69 -19.36 9.05 -15.58
C ASP A 69 -18.55 10.15 -14.84
N GLY A 70 -17.50 9.77 -14.10
CA GLY A 70 -16.67 10.66 -13.30
C GLY A 70 -15.28 10.88 -13.88
N LYS A 71 -14.25 10.82 -13.03
CA LYS A 71 -12.88 11.19 -13.39
C LYS A 71 -11.85 10.12 -13.01
N VAL A 72 -10.73 10.16 -13.71
CA VAL A 72 -9.50 9.43 -13.38
C VAL A 72 -8.50 10.40 -12.77
N PHE A 73 -8.14 10.19 -11.52
CA PHE A 73 -7.15 10.97 -10.78
C PHE A 73 -5.86 10.18 -10.61
N GLY A 74 -4.72 10.81 -10.72
CA GLY A 74 -3.43 10.17 -10.50
C GLY A 74 -2.29 11.16 -10.35
N PRO A 75 -1.06 10.69 -10.09
CA PRO A 75 0.10 11.55 -9.94
C PRO A 75 0.46 12.26 -11.25
N ASN A 76 1.26 13.32 -11.12
CA ASN A 76 1.77 14.06 -12.27
C ASN A 76 2.86 13.23 -12.99
N ASN A 77 2.43 12.31 -13.85
CA ASN A 77 3.31 11.50 -14.68
C ASN A 77 2.71 11.36 -16.10
N PRO A 78 3.40 11.83 -17.16
CA PRO A 78 2.91 11.74 -18.53
C PRO A 78 2.85 10.32 -19.09
N GLN A 79 3.42 9.33 -18.41
CA GLN A 79 3.33 7.90 -18.79
C GLN A 79 1.97 7.29 -18.44
N ILE A 80 1.18 7.94 -17.58
CA ILE A 80 -0.15 7.45 -17.22
C ILE A 80 -1.16 8.00 -18.23
N GLU A 81 -1.58 7.16 -19.16
CA GLU A 81 -2.60 7.50 -20.13
C GLU A 81 -4.00 7.54 -19.49
N GLY A 82 -4.81 8.50 -19.90
CA GLY A 82 -6.24 8.55 -19.51
C GLY A 82 -6.53 9.27 -18.21
N LEU A 83 -5.58 9.96 -17.57
CA LEU A 83 -5.87 10.84 -16.44
C LEU A 83 -6.70 12.06 -16.87
N ASP A 84 -7.73 12.39 -16.07
CA ASP A 84 -8.49 13.62 -16.18
C ASP A 84 -7.96 14.73 -15.29
N ALA A 85 -7.36 14.34 -14.15
CA ALA A 85 -6.78 15.27 -13.20
C ALA A 85 -5.48 14.71 -12.61
N GLN A 86 -4.44 15.52 -12.65
CA GLN A 86 -3.18 15.24 -11.95
C GLN A 86 -3.22 15.85 -10.56
N VAL A 87 -2.74 15.09 -9.57
CA VAL A 87 -2.77 15.49 -8.15
C VAL A 87 -1.38 15.35 -7.53
N THR A 88 -1.10 16.20 -6.55
CA THR A 88 0.21 16.31 -5.88
C THR A 88 0.02 16.48 -4.37
N GLU A 89 1.13 16.51 -3.63
CA GLU A 89 1.17 16.69 -2.17
C GLU A 89 0.20 17.77 -1.66
N GLY A 90 -0.57 17.42 -0.65
CA GLY A 90 -1.47 18.34 0.06
C GLY A 90 -2.76 18.67 -0.68
N MET A 91 -2.93 18.20 -1.92
CA MET A 91 -4.21 18.33 -2.62
C MET A 91 -5.27 17.42 -2.02
N THR A 92 -6.52 17.79 -2.23
CA THR A 92 -7.70 16.99 -1.88
C THR A 92 -8.40 16.53 -3.14
N VAL A 93 -8.70 15.22 -3.21
CA VAL A 93 -9.53 14.61 -4.27
C VAL A 93 -10.92 14.37 -3.72
N GLN A 94 -11.93 14.91 -4.43
CA GLN A 94 -13.35 14.60 -4.18
C GLN A 94 -13.76 13.51 -5.18
N ALA A 95 -14.10 12.32 -4.68
CA ALA A 95 -14.54 11.19 -5.48
C ALA A 95 -15.64 10.41 -4.76
N CYS A 96 -16.77 10.18 -5.44
CA CYS A 96 -17.91 9.44 -4.91
C CYS A 96 -18.37 9.91 -3.51
N GLY A 97 -18.38 11.24 -3.25
CA GLY A 97 -18.74 11.83 -1.97
C GLY A 97 -17.72 11.67 -0.85
N LEU A 98 -16.52 11.20 -1.15
CA LEU A 98 -15.42 11.04 -0.21
C LEU A 98 -14.32 12.07 -0.50
N GLU A 99 -13.64 12.49 0.57
CA GLU A 99 -12.55 13.45 0.52
C GLU A 99 -11.21 12.79 0.86
N PHE A 100 -10.36 12.61 -0.15
CA PHE A 100 -9.05 12.00 0.00
C PHE A 100 -7.95 13.06 0.03
N GLN A 101 -7.12 13.05 1.06
CA GLN A 101 -5.88 13.82 1.10
C GLN A 101 -4.80 13.08 0.30
N VAL A 102 -4.10 13.80 -0.56
CA VAL A 102 -3.00 13.27 -1.36
C VAL A 102 -1.68 13.44 -0.61
N LEU A 103 -0.92 12.35 -0.49
CA LEU A 103 0.41 12.32 0.11
C LEU A 103 1.41 11.84 -0.94
N GLU A 104 2.42 12.63 -1.28
CA GLU A 104 3.55 12.16 -2.09
C GLU A 104 4.46 11.28 -1.23
N ILE A 105 4.72 10.07 -1.73
CA ILE A 105 5.50 9.03 -1.06
C ILE A 105 6.50 8.39 -2.04
N PRO A 106 7.41 9.19 -2.62
CA PRO A 106 8.37 8.69 -3.61
C PRO A 106 9.35 7.69 -2.99
N GLY A 107 9.75 6.71 -3.81
CA GLY A 107 10.69 5.68 -3.39
C GLY A 107 10.59 4.44 -4.28
N HIS A 108 9.46 3.77 -4.29
CA HIS A 108 9.16 2.68 -5.21
C HIS A 108 9.20 3.19 -6.66
N THR A 109 8.41 4.21 -6.96
CA THR A 109 8.55 5.09 -8.12
C THR A 109 8.72 6.53 -7.65
N LEU A 110 9.16 7.43 -8.54
CA LEU A 110 9.32 8.86 -8.20
C LEU A 110 7.99 9.61 -8.15
N ASP A 111 6.99 9.14 -8.88
CA ASP A 111 5.65 9.72 -8.95
C ASP A 111 4.67 9.19 -7.90
N HIS A 112 5.10 8.28 -7.02
CA HIS A 112 4.20 7.55 -6.14
C HIS A 112 3.48 8.47 -5.14
N ILE A 113 2.15 8.35 -5.10
CA ILE A 113 1.27 9.03 -4.13
C ILE A 113 0.44 8.01 -3.35
N ALA A 114 -0.06 8.43 -2.20
CA ALA A 114 -1.09 7.72 -1.47
C ALA A 114 -2.33 8.58 -1.31
N TYR A 115 -3.48 7.92 -1.13
CA TYR A 115 -4.75 8.54 -0.81
C TYR A 115 -5.11 8.24 0.64
N PHE A 116 -5.23 9.29 1.45
CA PHE A 116 -5.61 9.18 2.85
C PHE A 116 -7.03 9.71 3.05
N LEU A 117 -7.91 8.85 3.53
CA LEU A 117 -9.31 9.17 3.85
C LEU A 117 -9.45 9.26 5.37
N ALA A 118 -9.58 10.49 5.89
CA ALA A 118 -9.80 10.77 7.30
C ALA A 118 -11.30 10.74 7.68
N ASP A 119 -12.04 9.72 7.20
CA ASP A 119 -13.48 9.61 7.42
C ASP A 119 -13.80 8.95 8.76
N GLY A 120 -14.50 9.69 9.63
CA GLY A 120 -15.03 9.21 10.88
C GLY A 120 -13.99 8.73 11.89
N SER A 121 -14.31 7.67 12.64
CA SER A 121 -13.47 7.13 13.71
C SER A 121 -12.38 6.18 13.21
N GLN A 122 -12.39 5.79 11.94
CA GLN A 122 -11.45 4.82 11.39
C GLN A 122 -10.88 5.30 10.05
N PRO A 123 -9.73 6.00 10.06
CA PRO A 123 -9.08 6.46 8.84
C PRO A 123 -8.62 5.31 7.94
N ARG A 124 -8.46 5.58 6.65
CA ARG A 124 -8.05 4.60 5.65
C ARG A 124 -6.93 5.19 4.78
N LEU A 125 -5.94 4.37 4.50
CA LEU A 125 -4.79 4.70 3.67
C LEU A 125 -4.72 3.72 2.50
N PHE A 126 -4.71 4.25 1.28
CA PHE A 126 -4.44 3.50 0.06
C PHE A 126 -3.05 3.90 -0.44
N CYS A 127 -2.07 3.03 -0.28
CA CYS A 127 -0.66 3.36 -0.41
C CYS A 127 0.08 2.61 -1.53
N GLY A 128 -0.67 1.95 -2.42
CA GLY A 128 -0.10 1.22 -3.55
C GLY A 128 1.05 0.32 -3.11
N ASP A 129 2.24 0.60 -3.65
CA ASP A 129 3.46 -0.20 -3.50
C ASP A 129 4.52 0.45 -2.60
N THR A 130 4.15 1.42 -1.76
CA THR A 130 5.11 1.99 -0.81
C THR A 130 5.14 1.22 0.51
N LEU A 131 3.99 1.09 1.19
CA LEU A 131 3.87 0.32 2.43
C LEU A 131 3.06 -0.95 2.16
N PHE A 132 3.61 -2.11 2.45
CA PHE A 132 2.90 -3.39 2.46
C PHE A 132 2.66 -3.88 3.89
N SER A 133 1.68 -4.78 4.06
CA SER A 133 1.56 -5.47 5.34
C SER A 133 2.86 -6.21 5.64
N VAL A 134 3.48 -5.84 6.77
CA VAL A 134 4.77 -6.34 7.28
C VAL A 134 5.94 -6.12 6.31
N GLY A 135 5.84 -5.13 5.41
CA GLY A 135 6.85 -4.91 4.38
C GLY A 135 6.81 -3.52 3.77
N CYS A 136 7.62 -3.32 2.76
CA CYS A 136 7.60 -2.16 1.88
C CYS A 136 7.98 -2.54 0.45
N GLY A 137 7.68 -1.66 -0.50
CA GLY A 137 8.05 -1.81 -1.90
C GLY A 137 9.54 -1.86 -2.14
N ARG A 138 9.94 -2.41 -3.28
CA ARG A 138 11.31 -2.26 -3.78
C ARG A 138 11.56 -0.82 -4.19
N VAL A 139 12.81 -0.38 -4.09
CA VAL A 139 13.24 0.95 -4.52
C VAL A 139 13.72 0.83 -5.97
N PHE A 140 12.82 1.07 -6.94
CA PHE A 140 13.17 0.95 -8.37
C PHE A 140 13.72 2.27 -8.93
N GLU A 141 13.07 3.39 -8.63
CA GLU A 141 13.42 4.69 -9.21
C GLU A 141 13.97 5.68 -8.19
N GLY A 142 13.46 5.61 -6.96
CA GLY A 142 13.87 6.50 -5.90
C GLY A 142 15.17 6.06 -5.21
N THR A 143 15.44 6.69 -4.10
CA THR A 143 16.56 6.38 -3.22
C THR A 143 16.08 5.73 -1.92
N PRO A 144 16.93 4.99 -1.19
CA PRO A 144 16.58 4.51 0.16
C PRO A 144 16.14 5.62 1.10
N GLN A 145 16.72 6.81 0.98
CA GLN A 145 16.37 7.99 1.77
C GLN A 145 14.93 8.45 1.48
N GLN A 146 14.55 8.48 0.20
CA GLN A 146 13.18 8.86 -0.20
C GLN A 146 12.16 7.85 0.30
N MET A 147 12.40 6.54 0.07
CA MET A 147 11.51 5.49 0.55
C MET A 147 11.37 5.49 2.08
N PHE A 148 12.49 5.66 2.80
CA PHE A 148 12.46 5.75 4.26
C PHE A 148 11.64 6.96 4.73
N ALA A 149 11.86 8.14 4.13
CA ALA A 149 11.08 9.34 4.45
C ALA A 149 9.58 9.17 4.12
N ALA A 150 9.26 8.48 3.02
CA ALA A 150 7.88 8.13 2.67
C ALA A 150 7.24 7.22 3.74
N LEU A 151 7.95 6.18 4.18
CA LEU A 151 7.49 5.30 5.25
C LEU A 151 7.31 6.02 6.57
N GLU A 152 8.22 6.92 6.96
CA GLU A 152 8.09 7.74 8.16
C GLU A 152 6.88 8.68 8.09
N LYS A 153 6.61 9.28 6.91
CA LYS A 153 5.40 10.08 6.69
C LYS A 153 4.13 9.24 6.92
N LEU A 154 4.06 8.03 6.39
CA LEU A 154 2.93 7.12 6.60
C LEU A 154 2.85 6.64 8.04
N ASN A 155 4.00 6.37 8.67
CA ASN A 155 4.10 5.95 10.06
C ASN A 155 3.57 7.01 11.06
N ALA A 156 3.56 8.28 10.69
CA ALA A 156 2.99 9.36 11.52
C ALA A 156 1.45 9.40 11.54
N LEU A 157 0.75 8.65 10.67
CA LEU A 157 -0.70 8.59 10.62
C LEU A 157 -1.30 7.96 11.89
N PRO A 158 -2.60 8.17 12.21
CA PRO A 158 -3.24 7.60 13.39
C PRO A 158 -3.07 6.08 13.48
N ALA A 159 -2.89 5.55 14.69
CA ALA A 159 -2.62 4.13 14.93
C ALA A 159 -3.74 3.19 14.40
N ASN A 160 -4.99 3.66 14.46
CA ASN A 160 -6.15 2.94 13.97
C ASN A 160 -6.40 3.08 12.47
N THR A 161 -5.48 3.69 11.70
CA THR A 161 -5.58 3.77 10.24
C THR A 161 -5.54 2.37 9.63
N LEU A 162 -6.54 2.03 8.83
CA LEU A 162 -6.54 0.81 8.02
C LEU A 162 -5.63 1.02 6.79
N VAL A 163 -4.73 0.08 6.54
CA VAL A 163 -3.73 0.14 5.48
C VAL A 163 -4.13 -0.81 4.35
N TYR A 164 -4.50 -0.22 3.22
CA TYR A 164 -4.89 -0.90 1.98
C TYR A 164 -3.74 -0.79 0.97
N CYS A 165 -2.84 -1.75 0.98
CA CYS A 165 -1.78 -1.87 -0.04
C CYS A 165 -2.24 -2.71 -1.23
N ALA A 166 -1.49 -2.68 -2.33
CA ALA A 166 -1.95 -3.26 -3.59
C ALA A 166 -1.70 -4.77 -3.74
N HIS A 167 -0.84 -5.38 -2.90
CA HIS A 167 -0.41 -6.77 -3.09
C HIS A 167 -0.57 -7.65 -1.86
N GLU A 168 -0.89 -8.93 -2.09
CA GLU A 168 -1.00 -9.99 -1.07
C GLU A 168 0.36 -10.61 -0.75
N TYR A 169 1.29 -9.82 -0.19
CA TYR A 169 2.64 -10.26 0.15
C TYR A 169 2.82 -10.62 1.63
N THR A 170 1.78 -10.56 2.43
CA THR A 170 1.85 -10.61 3.90
C THR A 170 2.58 -11.84 4.43
N LEU A 171 2.26 -13.06 3.97
CA LEU A 171 2.93 -14.27 4.44
C LEU A 171 4.42 -14.32 4.06
N ALA A 172 4.79 -13.84 2.86
CA ALA A 172 6.19 -13.75 2.46
C ALA A 172 6.94 -12.68 3.27
N ASN A 173 6.29 -11.57 3.58
CA ASN A 173 6.85 -10.51 4.41
C ASN A 173 7.01 -10.96 5.87
N LEU A 174 6.05 -11.69 6.43
CA LEU A 174 6.13 -12.26 7.77
C LEU A 174 7.30 -13.23 7.95
N LYS A 175 7.60 -14.07 6.94
CA LYS A 175 8.80 -14.92 6.95
C LYS A 175 10.07 -14.09 7.06
N PHE A 176 10.17 -13.00 6.31
CA PHE A 176 11.29 -12.08 6.41
C PHE A 176 11.35 -11.37 7.77
N ALA A 177 10.24 -10.83 8.24
CA ALA A 177 10.16 -10.17 9.55
C ALA A 177 10.61 -11.09 10.69
N GLN A 178 10.22 -12.37 10.65
CA GLN A 178 10.65 -13.37 11.63
C GLN A 178 12.18 -13.63 11.56
N ALA A 179 12.76 -13.60 10.37
CA ALA A 179 14.22 -13.71 10.20
C ALA A 179 14.97 -12.48 10.72
N VAL A 180 14.36 -11.29 10.61
CA VAL A 180 14.91 -10.02 11.13
C VAL A 180 14.77 -9.93 12.64
N GLU A 181 13.59 -10.17 13.18
CA GLU A 181 13.27 -10.06 14.61
C GLU A 181 12.76 -11.40 15.19
N PRO A 182 13.59 -12.42 15.36
CA PRO A 182 13.17 -13.76 15.80
C PRO A 182 12.55 -13.77 17.21
N ASN A 183 12.83 -12.76 18.02
CA ASN A 183 12.32 -12.60 19.39
C ASN A 183 11.07 -11.71 19.49
N ASN A 184 10.54 -11.19 18.38
CA ASN A 184 9.32 -10.40 18.35
C ASN A 184 8.09 -11.34 18.44
N SER A 185 7.47 -11.41 19.62
CA SER A 185 6.38 -12.33 19.90
C SER A 185 5.10 -12.08 19.10
N TYR A 186 4.90 -10.88 18.57
CA TYR A 186 3.72 -10.56 17.74
C TYR A 186 3.76 -11.20 16.35
N ILE A 187 4.97 -11.50 15.83
CA ILE A 187 5.12 -12.05 14.47
C ILE A 187 4.56 -13.47 14.34
N PRO A 188 4.91 -14.45 15.21
CA PRO A 188 4.36 -15.80 15.14
C PRO A 188 2.82 -15.82 15.25
N GLU A 189 2.26 -15.05 16.15
CA GLU A 189 0.81 -14.94 16.32
C GLU A 189 0.14 -14.47 15.03
N HIS A 190 0.70 -13.43 14.39
CA HIS A 190 0.14 -12.89 13.15
C HIS A 190 0.34 -13.84 11.96
N ILE A 191 1.42 -14.64 11.91
CA ILE A 191 1.59 -15.70 10.90
C ILE A 191 0.41 -16.68 10.96
N GLU A 192 0.02 -17.14 12.15
CA GLU A 192 -1.10 -18.06 12.30
C GLU A 192 -2.44 -17.47 11.84
N VAL A 193 -2.66 -16.17 12.12
CA VAL A 193 -3.86 -15.46 11.68
C VAL A 193 -3.89 -15.39 10.15
N CYS A 194 -2.82 -14.90 9.53
CA CYS A 194 -2.74 -14.75 8.08
C CYS A 194 -2.80 -16.10 7.36
N GLN A 195 -2.18 -17.16 7.91
CA GLN A 195 -2.25 -18.48 7.30
C GLN A 195 -3.69 -18.99 7.26
N ARG A 196 -4.45 -18.88 8.36
CA ARG A 196 -5.88 -19.25 8.37
C ARG A 196 -6.70 -18.46 7.37
N GLN A 197 -6.44 -17.15 7.22
CA GLN A 197 -7.13 -16.34 6.21
C GLN A 197 -6.82 -16.84 4.81
N ARG A 198 -5.54 -17.07 4.48
CA ARG A 198 -5.14 -17.54 3.16
C ARG A 198 -5.61 -18.97 2.85
N ASP A 199 -5.65 -19.86 3.84
CA ASP A 199 -6.22 -21.21 3.69
C ASP A 199 -7.72 -21.17 3.39
N ALA A 200 -8.41 -20.13 3.83
CA ALA A 200 -9.83 -19.86 3.50
C ALA A 200 -10.03 -18.99 2.25
N ASP A 201 -8.97 -18.73 1.46
CA ASP A 201 -8.95 -17.84 0.30
C ASP A 201 -9.39 -16.39 0.61
N LEU A 202 -9.24 -15.97 1.85
CA LEU A 202 -9.54 -14.60 2.29
C LEU A 202 -8.28 -13.72 2.22
N PRO A 203 -8.42 -12.41 1.92
CA PRO A 203 -7.31 -11.48 1.96
C PRO A 203 -6.79 -11.31 3.40
N THR A 204 -5.47 -11.05 3.54
CA THR A 204 -4.88 -10.64 4.83
C THR A 204 -4.98 -9.12 5.06
N LEU A 205 -5.48 -8.41 4.09
CA LEU A 205 -5.64 -6.95 4.07
C LEU A 205 -7.11 -6.54 4.33
N PRO A 206 -7.36 -5.34 4.90
CA PRO A 206 -6.37 -4.35 5.31
C PRO A 206 -5.66 -4.72 6.61
N SER A 207 -4.42 -4.24 6.75
CA SER A 207 -3.72 -4.20 8.02
C SER A 207 -4.09 -2.94 8.81
N THR A 208 -3.45 -2.69 9.95
CA THR A 208 -3.58 -1.44 10.70
C THR A 208 -2.22 -0.81 10.96
N MET A 209 -2.12 0.50 11.01
CA MET A 209 -0.87 1.19 11.32
C MET A 209 -0.34 0.79 12.71
N GLU A 210 -1.21 0.52 13.66
CA GLU A 210 -0.83 -0.01 14.98
C GLU A 210 -0.10 -1.35 14.88
N LEU A 211 -0.63 -2.27 14.07
CA LEU A 211 -0.01 -3.59 13.87
C LEU A 211 1.32 -3.45 13.13
N GLU A 212 1.34 -2.66 12.05
CA GLU A 212 2.56 -2.43 11.27
C GLU A 212 3.71 -1.92 12.14
N ARG A 213 3.46 -0.98 13.05
CA ARG A 213 4.46 -0.50 14.03
C ARG A 213 4.99 -1.59 14.96
N LYS A 214 4.22 -2.64 15.21
CA LYS A 214 4.63 -3.76 16.08
C LYS A 214 5.47 -4.81 15.35
N ILE A 215 5.22 -5.03 14.05
CA ILE A 215 5.77 -6.19 13.33
C ILE A 215 6.47 -5.89 12.01
N ASN A 216 6.29 -4.70 11.43
CA ASN A 216 6.92 -4.35 10.16
C ASN A 216 8.35 -3.85 10.37
N PRO A 217 9.40 -4.61 9.98
CA PRO A 217 10.77 -4.22 10.26
C PRO A 217 11.18 -2.89 9.60
N PHE A 218 10.53 -2.50 8.50
CA PHE A 218 10.84 -1.26 7.79
C PHE A 218 10.30 0.00 8.49
N LEU A 219 9.30 -0.14 9.38
CA LEU A 219 8.81 0.94 10.26
C LEU A 219 9.49 0.93 11.64
N ARG A 220 10.41 0.01 11.88
CA ARG A 220 11.01 -0.26 13.18
C ARG A 220 12.54 -0.05 13.20
N CYS A 221 13.09 0.66 12.22
CA CYS A 221 14.53 0.87 12.08
C CYS A 221 15.18 1.56 13.29
N SER A 222 14.42 2.33 14.07
CA SER A 222 14.88 2.98 15.32
C SER A 222 14.77 2.06 16.55
N GLU A 223 14.04 0.94 16.47
CA GLU A 223 13.74 0.09 17.62
C GLU A 223 14.97 -0.68 18.12
N ILE A 224 15.21 -0.60 19.44
CA ILE A 224 16.37 -1.23 20.08
C ILE A 224 16.39 -2.75 19.85
N GLY A 225 15.24 -3.42 19.93
CA GLY A 225 15.13 -4.86 19.74
C GLY A 225 15.52 -5.30 18.33
N LEU A 226 15.07 -4.57 17.31
CA LEU A 226 15.45 -4.81 15.92
C LEU A 226 16.96 -4.60 15.72
N ARG A 227 17.50 -3.48 16.21
CA ARG A 227 18.94 -3.18 16.11
C ARG A 227 19.82 -4.22 16.79
N GLN A 228 19.41 -4.71 17.96
CA GLN A 228 20.11 -5.80 18.66
C GLN A 228 20.14 -7.10 17.83
N SER A 229 19.06 -7.45 17.15
CA SER A 229 19.03 -8.64 16.29
C SER A 229 19.93 -8.53 15.07
N LEU A 230 20.31 -7.31 14.68
CA LEU A 230 21.21 -7.03 13.55
C LEU A 230 22.69 -6.87 13.93
N GLU A 231 23.06 -6.89 15.22
CA GLU A 231 24.46 -6.66 15.67
C GLU A 231 25.48 -7.64 15.05
N SER A 232 25.08 -8.87 14.76
CA SER A 232 25.93 -9.85 14.08
C SER A 232 26.06 -9.63 12.57
N LYS A 233 25.27 -8.74 11.99
CA LYS A 233 25.16 -8.53 10.54
C LYS A 233 25.58 -7.12 10.11
N ILE A 234 25.42 -6.15 10.98
CA ILE A 234 25.75 -4.74 10.73
C ILE A 234 26.72 -4.28 11.81
N GLN A 235 27.91 -3.84 11.40
CA GLN A 235 28.85 -3.20 12.32
C GLN A 235 28.19 -1.94 12.89
N ASP A 236 28.31 -1.77 14.23
CA ASP A 236 27.73 -0.63 14.94
C ASP A 236 26.22 -0.42 14.74
N ALA A 237 25.45 -1.52 14.57
CA ALA A 237 24.00 -1.48 14.35
C ALA A 237 23.24 -0.58 15.34
N LYS A 238 23.76 -0.35 16.54
CA LYS A 238 23.18 0.52 17.55
C LYS A 238 23.30 2.02 17.25
N THR A 239 24.28 2.42 16.47
CA THR A 239 24.68 3.83 16.31
C THR A 239 24.54 4.36 14.89
N VAL A 240 24.45 3.48 13.88
CA VAL A 240 24.18 3.88 12.50
C VAL A 240 22.79 4.52 12.37
N SER A 241 22.58 5.36 11.35
CA SER A 241 21.30 6.02 11.12
C SER A 241 20.19 5.03 10.80
N ASP A 242 18.93 5.40 11.06
CA ASP A 242 17.76 4.58 10.74
C ASP A 242 17.67 4.29 9.24
N VAL A 243 18.07 5.24 8.39
CA VAL A 243 18.15 5.07 6.93
C VAL A 243 19.15 3.97 6.53
N GLU A 244 20.29 3.87 7.21
CA GLU A 244 21.27 2.81 6.93
C GLU A 244 20.74 1.43 7.38
N ILE A 245 19.99 1.36 8.49
CA ILE A 245 19.27 0.16 8.89
C ILE A 245 18.23 -0.22 7.82
N PHE A 246 17.40 0.75 7.39
CA PHE A 246 16.42 0.55 6.33
C PHE A 246 17.09 0.01 5.04
N LYS A 247 18.14 0.66 4.58
CA LYS A 247 18.89 0.27 3.38
C LYS A 247 19.41 -1.17 3.47
N TYR A 248 19.95 -1.54 4.62
CA TYR A 248 20.38 -2.91 4.86
C TYR A 248 19.21 -3.90 4.81
N LEU A 249 18.11 -3.62 5.51
CA LEU A 249 16.92 -4.46 5.51
C LEU A 249 16.33 -4.62 4.11
N ARG A 250 16.28 -3.55 3.31
CA ARG A 250 15.74 -3.62 1.96
C ARG A 250 16.64 -4.48 1.06
N ALA A 251 17.96 -4.29 1.11
CA ALA A 251 18.90 -5.11 0.36
C ALA A 251 18.85 -6.58 0.78
N TRP A 252 18.69 -6.86 2.08
CA TRP A 252 18.52 -8.23 2.57
C TRP A 252 17.21 -8.83 2.06
N LYS A 253 16.10 -8.11 2.14
CA LYS A 253 14.80 -8.57 1.63
C LYS A 253 14.83 -8.84 0.12
N ASP A 254 15.60 -8.09 -0.65
CA ASP A 254 15.70 -8.27 -2.12
C ASP A 254 16.41 -9.58 -2.51
N SER A 255 17.23 -10.13 -1.59
CA SER A 255 17.95 -11.40 -1.76
C SER A 255 17.37 -12.56 -0.93
N PHE A 256 16.34 -12.34 -0.15
CA PHE A 256 15.69 -13.31 0.73
C PHE A 256 14.68 -14.16 -0.03
#